data_698221ba2847e938b3e5b2d709c8e926
#
_entry.id   698221ba2847e938b3e5b2d709c8e926
#
_cell.length_a   1.000
_cell.length_b   1.000
_cell.length_c   1.000
_cell.angle_alpha   90.00
_cell.angle_beta   90.00
_cell.angle_gamma   90.00
#
_symmetry.space_group_name_H-M   'P 1'
#
loop_
_entity.id
_entity.type
_entity.pdbx_description
1 polymer ?
#
loop_
_entity_poly.entity_id
_entity_poly.type
_entity_poly.pdbx_seq_one_letter_code
_entity_poly.pdbx_strand_id
1 'polypeptide(L)'
;DSSKWIDQGDLFYRPNDKVEFLEGLNAVYKMGQGIAVVASNEVMLNHYCRLIVSRLRKAKGFNVEVLLPSTTDSLLKRFNHIMTQMSLDEALRPPAENSMVTLMVVNDAHLIDQQQWVLLSQLISDFPGVNVRLVAFIDSDEWIEYDQALNLFGQKLHRWEFEQPSMNDIDSLFSIAESVGRVDEAEKLLEGLIQDIFIEHSELKSEEVDSDDKRSFDSVRVVSEDTKAQNCE
;
A
#
# COMPACT_ATOMS: atom_id res chain seq x y z
N ASP A 1 18.83 -18.51 -3.44
CA ASP A 1 18.00 -19.08 -4.51
C ASP A 1 16.60 -18.44 -4.44
N SER A 2 16.38 -17.43 -5.31
CA SER A 2 15.13 -16.63 -5.28
C SER A 2 13.93 -17.41 -5.86
N SER A 3 14.18 -18.52 -6.56
CA SER A 3 13.13 -19.32 -7.20
C SER A 3 12.16 -19.99 -6.21
N LYS A 4 12.55 -20.17 -4.96
CA LYS A 4 11.69 -20.75 -3.91
C LYS A 4 10.51 -19.85 -3.47
N TRP A 5 10.53 -18.58 -3.84
CA TRP A 5 9.50 -17.61 -3.47
C TRP A 5 8.31 -17.55 -4.43
N ILE A 6 8.47 -18.14 -5.62
CA ILE A 6 7.43 -18.18 -6.65
C ILE A 6 6.94 -19.60 -6.80
N ASP A 7 5.64 -19.82 -6.68
CA ASP A 7 4.99 -21.05 -7.08
C ASP A 7 4.69 -20.99 -8.59
N GLN A 8 4.66 -22.13 -9.28
CA GLN A 8 4.39 -22.19 -10.73
C GLN A 8 3.04 -21.61 -11.13
N GLY A 9 2.13 -21.47 -10.18
CA GLY A 9 0.80 -20.91 -10.40
C GLY A 9 0.63 -19.46 -9.94
N ASP A 10 1.67 -18.77 -9.50
CA ASP A 10 1.52 -17.36 -9.11
C ASP A 10 1.28 -16.47 -10.34
N LEU A 11 0.21 -15.71 -10.29
CA LEU A 11 -0.16 -14.76 -11.33
C LEU A 11 0.29 -13.35 -10.93
N PHE A 12 0.87 -12.64 -11.89
CA PHE A 12 1.30 -11.26 -11.74
C PHE A 12 0.63 -10.42 -12.83
N TYR A 13 0.10 -9.26 -12.49
CA TYR A 13 -0.54 -8.37 -13.45
C TYR A 13 0.41 -7.92 -14.55
N ARG A 14 1.68 -7.69 -14.18
CA ARG A 14 2.73 -7.26 -15.11
C ARG A 14 3.96 -8.15 -14.95
N PRO A 15 4.71 -8.41 -16.01
CA PRO A 15 5.98 -9.14 -15.92
C PRO A 15 6.97 -8.49 -14.93
N ASN A 16 7.01 -7.15 -14.86
CA ASN A 16 7.86 -6.40 -13.94
C ASN A 16 7.47 -6.61 -12.47
N ASP A 17 6.18 -6.79 -12.17
CA ASP A 17 5.70 -7.01 -10.80
C ASP A 17 6.29 -8.29 -10.20
N LYS A 18 6.55 -9.29 -11.03
CA LYS A 18 7.24 -10.51 -10.61
C LYS A 18 8.68 -10.23 -10.15
N VAL A 19 9.37 -9.32 -10.81
CA VAL A 19 10.75 -8.92 -10.46
C VAL A 19 10.74 -8.17 -9.14
N GLU A 20 9.90 -7.15 -9.04
CA GLU A 20 9.74 -6.35 -7.83
C GLU A 20 9.31 -7.18 -6.62
N PHE A 21 8.37 -8.11 -6.82
CA PHE A 21 7.96 -9.06 -5.78
C PHE A 21 9.15 -9.87 -5.24
N LEU A 22 10.01 -10.36 -6.13
CA LEU A 22 11.21 -11.11 -5.73
C LEU A 22 12.23 -10.23 -5.02
N GLU A 23 12.42 -8.99 -5.49
CA GLU A 23 13.31 -8.02 -4.86
C GLU A 23 12.81 -7.64 -3.48
N GLY A 24 11.51 -7.37 -3.32
CA GLY A 24 10.88 -7.08 -2.05
C GLY A 24 11.02 -8.22 -1.04
N LEU A 25 10.74 -9.46 -1.45
CA LEU A 25 10.95 -10.62 -0.56
C LEU A 25 12.43 -10.84 -0.23
N ASN A 26 13.35 -10.58 -1.17
CA ASN A 26 14.78 -10.64 -0.92
C ASN A 26 15.24 -9.53 0.04
N ALA A 27 14.70 -8.32 -0.07
CA ALA A 27 14.94 -7.23 0.86
C ALA A 27 14.54 -7.64 2.30
N VAL A 28 13.36 -8.24 2.45
CA VAL A 28 12.90 -8.73 3.75
C VAL A 28 13.72 -9.91 4.25
N TYR A 29 14.04 -10.87 3.42
CA TYR A 29 14.66 -12.13 3.86
C TYR A 29 16.17 -12.03 4.08
N LYS A 30 16.89 -11.35 3.15
CA LYS A 30 18.36 -11.32 3.16
C LYS A 30 18.94 -9.99 3.63
N MET A 31 18.31 -8.88 3.23
CA MET A 31 18.86 -7.55 3.47
C MET A 31 18.45 -6.95 4.83
N GLY A 32 17.53 -7.59 5.53
CA GLY A 32 17.08 -7.13 6.84
C GLY A 32 16.17 -5.88 6.78
N GLN A 33 15.61 -5.60 5.61
CA GLN A 33 14.71 -4.47 5.41
C GLN A 33 13.24 -4.88 5.63
N GLY A 34 12.36 -3.90 5.83
CA GLY A 34 10.93 -4.05 5.64
C GLY A 34 10.57 -3.88 4.16
N ILE A 35 9.29 -3.96 3.84
CA ILE A 35 8.74 -3.66 2.51
C ILE A 35 7.51 -2.79 2.64
N ALA A 36 7.42 -1.72 1.84
CA ALA A 36 6.20 -0.97 1.60
C ALA A 36 5.77 -1.18 0.15
N VAL A 37 4.54 -1.62 -0.02
CA VAL A 37 3.90 -1.86 -1.31
C VAL A 37 2.84 -0.78 -1.48
N VAL A 38 2.97 0.02 -2.53
CA VAL A 38 2.12 1.19 -2.77
C VAL A 38 1.40 1.03 -4.10
N ALA A 39 0.11 1.24 -4.12
CA ALA A 39 -0.72 1.22 -5.32
C ALA A 39 -1.90 2.17 -5.19
N SER A 40 -2.40 2.65 -6.31
CA SER A 40 -3.68 3.36 -6.42
C SER A 40 -4.88 2.43 -6.67
N ASN A 41 -4.66 1.12 -6.71
CA ASN A 41 -5.69 0.13 -6.98
C ASN A 41 -5.76 -0.91 -5.85
N GLU A 42 -6.86 -0.90 -5.13
CA GLU A 42 -7.08 -1.79 -3.98
C GLU A 42 -7.06 -3.27 -4.36
N VAL A 43 -7.59 -3.65 -5.51
CA VAL A 43 -7.66 -5.06 -5.94
C VAL A 43 -6.27 -5.62 -6.18
N MET A 44 -5.41 -4.85 -6.88
CA MET A 44 -4.01 -5.21 -7.09
C MET A 44 -3.25 -5.27 -5.76
N LEU A 45 -3.44 -4.27 -4.91
CA LEU A 45 -2.81 -4.21 -3.59
C LEU A 45 -3.18 -5.43 -2.74
N ASN A 46 -4.45 -5.78 -2.69
CA ASN A 46 -4.96 -6.96 -1.99
C ASN A 46 -4.41 -8.27 -2.56
N HIS A 47 -4.26 -8.38 -3.87
CA HIS A 47 -3.66 -9.55 -4.52
C HIS A 47 -2.20 -9.75 -4.06
N TYR A 48 -1.37 -8.71 -4.18
CA TYR A 48 0.03 -8.79 -3.77
C TYR A 48 0.21 -8.92 -2.25
N CYS A 49 -0.66 -8.31 -1.45
CA CYS A 49 -0.72 -8.52 -0.01
C CYS A 49 -0.85 -10.01 0.33
N ARG A 50 -1.81 -10.69 -0.28
CA ARG A 50 -2.03 -12.14 -0.06
C ARG A 50 -0.80 -12.97 -0.47
N LEU A 51 -0.20 -12.65 -1.63
CA LEU A 51 1.00 -13.36 -2.10
C LEU A 51 2.18 -13.16 -1.13
N ILE A 52 2.53 -11.91 -0.80
CA ILE A 52 3.65 -11.57 0.08
C ILE A 52 3.46 -12.20 1.47
N VAL A 53 2.32 -11.96 2.10
CA VAL A 53 2.04 -12.46 3.46
C VAL A 53 2.03 -13.99 3.49
N SER A 54 1.46 -14.65 2.47
CA SER A 54 1.48 -16.12 2.36
C SER A 54 2.90 -16.66 2.26
N ARG A 55 3.78 -16.03 1.50
CA ARG A 55 5.19 -16.45 1.37
C ARG A 55 5.97 -16.24 2.66
N LEU A 56 5.81 -15.09 3.28
CA LEU A 56 6.49 -14.75 4.53
C LEU A 56 6.06 -15.66 5.68
N ARG A 57 4.77 -16.02 5.76
CA ARG A 57 4.26 -16.99 6.77
C ARG A 57 4.81 -18.40 6.60
N LYS A 58 5.09 -18.83 5.38
CA LYS A 58 5.68 -20.14 5.08
C LYS A 58 7.19 -20.17 5.31
N ALA A 59 7.83 -19.01 5.36
CA ALA A 59 9.28 -18.91 5.53
C ALA A 59 9.68 -19.17 7.00
N LYS A 60 10.70 -20.01 7.19
CA LYS A 60 11.25 -20.28 8.52
C LYS A 60 11.95 -19.04 9.08
N GLY A 61 11.82 -18.82 10.38
CA GLY A 61 12.48 -17.72 11.09
C GLY A 61 11.69 -16.42 11.13
N PHE A 62 10.45 -16.42 10.60
CA PHE A 62 9.55 -15.27 10.66
C PHE A 62 8.33 -15.55 11.52
N ASN A 63 7.99 -14.57 12.36
CA ASN A 63 6.71 -14.45 13.04
C ASN A 63 5.93 -13.29 12.40
N VAL A 64 4.76 -13.58 11.83
CA VAL A 64 3.94 -12.58 11.13
C VAL A 64 2.83 -12.11 12.03
N GLU A 65 2.87 -10.82 12.38
CA GLU A 65 1.89 -10.16 13.22
C GLU A 65 1.21 -9.04 12.47
N VAL A 66 -0.13 -9.01 12.49
CA VAL A 66 -0.89 -7.92 11.89
C VAL A 66 -1.02 -6.81 12.91
N LEU A 67 -0.58 -5.61 12.55
CA LEU A 67 -0.81 -4.39 13.32
C LEU A 67 -2.18 -3.83 12.91
N LEU A 68 -3.13 -3.93 13.83
CA LEU A 68 -4.41 -3.25 13.64
C LEU A 68 -4.26 -1.79 14.08
N PRO A 69 -4.82 -0.83 13.32
CA PRO A 69 -4.90 0.56 13.73
C PRO A 69 -5.52 0.64 15.13
N SER A 70 -4.81 1.21 16.06
CA SER A 70 -5.20 1.26 17.47
C SER A 70 -4.73 2.58 18.07
N THR A 71 -5.00 2.81 19.34
CA THR A 71 -4.50 4.00 20.00
C THR A 71 -2.98 3.95 20.18
N THR A 72 -2.33 5.11 20.21
CA THR A 72 -0.89 5.25 20.50
C THR A 72 -0.50 4.54 21.80
N ASP A 73 -1.38 4.57 22.82
CA ASP A 73 -1.17 3.85 24.07
C ASP A 73 -1.08 2.33 23.89
N SER A 74 -1.85 1.76 22.98
CA SER A 74 -1.80 0.32 22.68
C SER A 74 -0.49 -0.06 22.01
N LEU A 75 0.00 0.78 21.11
CA LEU A 75 1.29 0.59 20.45
C LEU A 75 2.44 0.70 21.46
N LEU A 76 2.41 1.70 22.34
CA LEU A 76 3.40 1.85 23.41
C LEU A 76 3.40 0.67 24.38
N LYS A 77 2.23 0.16 24.76
CA LYS A 77 2.14 -1.06 25.61
C LYS A 77 2.78 -2.26 24.93
N ARG A 78 2.52 -2.42 23.62
CA ARG A 78 3.13 -3.49 22.82
C ARG A 78 4.65 -3.33 22.71
N PHE A 79 5.11 -2.12 22.44
CA PHE A 79 6.54 -1.77 22.42
C PHE A 79 7.20 -2.10 23.77
N ASN A 80 6.63 -1.63 24.88
CA ASN A 80 7.13 -1.91 26.21
C ASN A 80 7.15 -3.42 26.52
N HIS A 81 6.11 -4.16 26.10
CA HIS A 81 6.07 -5.61 26.27
C HIS A 81 7.23 -6.30 25.55
N ILE A 82 7.52 -5.93 24.32
CA ILE A 82 8.68 -6.45 23.57
C ILE A 82 9.98 -6.10 24.33
N MET A 83 10.14 -4.86 24.76
CA MET A 83 11.33 -4.40 25.46
C MET A 83 11.53 -5.06 26.84
N THR A 84 10.45 -5.48 27.52
CA THR A 84 10.59 -6.20 28.80
C THR A 84 11.06 -7.65 28.67
N GLN A 85 11.06 -8.20 27.45
CA GLN A 85 11.49 -9.57 27.18
C GLN A 85 13.01 -9.68 26.94
N MET A 86 13.72 -8.56 26.87
CA MET A 86 15.16 -8.50 26.64
C MET A 86 15.79 -7.37 27.46
N SER A 87 17.11 -7.44 27.67
CA SER A 87 17.83 -6.32 28.25
C SER A 87 17.99 -5.17 27.25
N LEU A 88 18.19 -3.95 27.76
CA LEU A 88 18.45 -2.79 26.90
C LEU A 88 19.70 -3.00 26.03
N ASP A 89 20.74 -3.61 26.59
CA ASP A 89 21.95 -3.95 25.86
C ASP A 89 21.71 -4.91 24.69
N GLU A 90 20.82 -5.90 24.86
CA GLU A 90 20.42 -6.81 23.80
C GLU A 90 19.58 -6.10 22.73
N ALA A 91 18.68 -5.22 23.14
CA ALA A 91 17.86 -4.45 22.21
C ALA A 91 18.67 -3.50 21.30
N LEU A 92 19.77 -2.95 21.82
CA LEU A 92 20.66 -2.02 21.09
C LEU A 92 21.67 -2.73 20.18
N ARG A 93 21.92 -4.02 20.35
CA ARG A 93 22.85 -4.78 19.51
C ARG A 93 22.16 -5.31 18.26
N PRO A 94 22.91 -5.54 17.16
CA PRO A 94 22.39 -6.28 16.04
C PRO A 94 21.84 -7.64 16.47
N PRO A 95 20.74 -8.10 15.89
CA PRO A 95 20.14 -9.39 16.26
C PRO A 95 21.11 -10.55 15.99
N ALA A 96 21.03 -11.58 16.83
CA ALA A 96 21.83 -12.80 16.60
C ALA A 96 21.46 -13.45 15.27
N GLU A 97 22.44 -14.13 14.67
CA GLU A 97 22.32 -14.83 13.41
C GLU A 97 21.21 -15.82 13.44
N ASN A 98 20.24 -16.10 13.15
CA ASN A 98 19.11 -17.03 13.34
C ASN A 98 18.07 -16.62 14.43
N SER A 99 18.11 -15.38 14.93
CA SER A 99 17.03 -14.89 15.79
C SER A 99 15.73 -14.80 15.00
N MET A 100 14.60 -15.04 15.68
CA MET A 100 13.27 -14.89 15.09
C MET A 100 13.05 -13.43 14.66
N VAL A 101 12.58 -13.24 13.46
CA VAL A 101 12.18 -11.91 12.91
C VAL A 101 10.69 -11.72 13.11
N THR A 102 10.27 -10.64 13.72
CA THR A 102 8.86 -10.26 13.77
C THR A 102 8.54 -9.36 12.59
N LEU A 103 7.67 -9.83 11.71
CA LEU A 103 7.13 -9.06 10.59
C LEU A 103 5.83 -8.38 11.03
N MET A 104 5.87 -7.07 11.13
CA MET A 104 4.72 -6.26 11.49
C MET A 104 3.99 -5.84 10.22
N VAL A 105 2.85 -6.47 9.96
CA VAL A 105 2.04 -6.23 8.75
C VAL A 105 1.01 -5.15 9.01
N VAL A 106 0.99 -4.13 8.18
CA VAL A 106 0.04 -3.01 8.20
C VAL A 106 -0.72 -2.99 6.88
N ASN A 107 -2.04 -3.17 6.93
CA ASN A 107 -2.91 -3.11 5.75
C ASN A 107 -3.60 -1.75 5.61
N ASP A 108 -4.10 -1.20 6.73
CA ASP A 108 -4.85 0.07 6.75
C ASP A 108 -3.91 1.19 7.21
N ALA A 109 -2.87 1.47 6.42
CA ALA A 109 -1.77 2.37 6.78
C ALA A 109 -2.26 3.82 7.02
N HIS A 110 -3.28 4.27 6.30
CA HIS A 110 -3.89 5.60 6.43
C HIS A 110 -4.56 5.84 7.80
N LEU A 111 -4.96 4.77 8.50
CA LEU A 111 -5.56 4.86 9.84
C LEU A 111 -4.53 4.99 10.96
N ILE A 112 -3.25 4.84 10.67
CA ILE A 112 -2.17 4.97 11.65
C ILE A 112 -1.75 6.43 11.74
N ASP A 113 -1.80 7.00 12.95
CA ASP A 113 -1.41 8.39 13.16
C ASP A 113 0.11 8.63 13.04
N GLN A 114 0.50 9.88 12.83
CA GLN A 114 1.89 10.27 12.64
C GLN A 114 2.79 9.89 13.85
N GLN A 115 2.26 9.94 15.08
CA GLN A 115 3.03 9.58 16.26
C GLN A 115 3.32 8.08 16.30
N GLN A 116 2.36 7.27 15.86
CA GLN A 116 2.53 5.83 15.75
C GLN A 116 3.59 5.47 14.69
N TRP A 117 3.61 6.16 13.54
CA TRP A 117 4.65 6.00 12.53
C TRP A 117 6.04 6.34 13.06
N VAL A 118 6.16 7.43 13.81
CA VAL A 118 7.42 7.80 14.48
C VAL A 118 7.85 6.72 15.46
N LEU A 119 6.97 6.22 16.31
CA LEU A 119 7.27 5.14 17.26
C LEU A 119 7.70 3.85 16.57
N LEU A 120 7.03 3.46 15.48
CA LEU A 120 7.42 2.29 14.69
C LEU A 120 8.80 2.45 14.08
N SER A 121 9.09 3.63 13.51
CA SER A 121 10.41 3.91 12.93
C SER A 121 11.52 3.87 13.99
N GLN A 122 11.26 4.41 15.18
CA GLN A 122 12.19 4.35 16.31
C GLN A 122 12.44 2.91 16.78
N LEU A 123 11.37 2.11 16.92
CA LEU A 123 11.50 0.70 17.28
C LEU A 123 12.44 -0.04 16.31
N ILE A 124 12.26 0.17 15.03
CA ILE A 124 13.02 -0.53 13.98
C ILE A 124 14.45 -0.01 13.86
N SER A 125 14.64 1.30 14.02
CA SER A 125 15.93 1.95 13.79
C SER A 125 16.83 1.94 15.03
N ASP A 126 16.27 2.26 16.21
CA ASP A 126 17.02 2.47 17.43
C ASP A 126 17.24 1.17 18.22
N PHE A 127 16.35 0.18 18.00
CA PHE A 127 16.42 -1.09 18.71
C PHE A 127 16.55 -2.30 17.74
N PRO A 128 17.67 -2.40 17.02
CA PRO A 128 17.85 -3.45 16.00
C PRO A 128 17.77 -4.87 16.58
N GLY A 129 18.12 -5.08 17.86
CA GLY A 129 18.07 -6.37 18.53
C GLY A 129 16.65 -6.91 18.71
N VAL A 130 15.63 -6.06 18.67
CA VAL A 130 14.21 -6.47 18.67
C VAL A 130 13.84 -7.23 17.39
N ASN A 131 14.61 -7.04 16.31
CA ASN A 131 14.47 -7.73 15.03
C ASN A 131 13.05 -7.65 14.43
N VAL A 132 12.47 -6.45 14.47
CA VAL A 132 11.18 -6.13 13.85
C VAL A 132 11.38 -5.56 12.44
N ARG A 133 10.57 -5.98 11.48
CA ARG A 133 10.53 -5.42 10.12
C ARG A 133 9.11 -5.05 9.74
N LEU A 134 8.94 -3.93 9.08
CA LEU A 134 7.65 -3.45 8.61
C LEU A 134 7.29 -4.10 7.28
N VAL A 135 6.03 -4.50 7.14
CA VAL A 135 5.41 -4.90 5.87
C VAL A 135 4.14 -4.07 5.71
N ALA A 136 4.20 -2.99 4.96
CA ALA A 136 3.08 -2.05 4.80
C ALA A 136 2.47 -2.17 3.41
N PHE A 137 1.13 -2.15 3.36
CA PHE A 137 0.33 -2.07 2.14
C PHE A 137 -0.41 -0.74 2.17
N ILE A 138 -0.21 0.08 1.13
CA ILE A 138 -0.63 1.48 1.12
C ILE A 138 -1.43 1.72 -0.15
N ASP A 139 -2.67 2.15 0.05
CA ASP A 139 -3.46 2.74 -0.99
C ASP A 139 -3.09 4.23 -1.12
N SER A 140 -2.51 4.61 -2.26
CA SER A 140 -2.04 5.99 -2.50
C SER A 140 -3.18 6.97 -2.72
N ASP A 141 -4.36 6.51 -3.10
CA ASP A 141 -5.53 7.35 -3.30
C ASP A 141 -6.21 7.68 -1.97
N GLU A 142 -6.20 6.72 -1.03
CA GLU A 142 -6.70 6.95 0.32
C GLU A 142 -5.72 7.76 1.20
N TRP A 143 -4.42 7.68 0.94
CA TRP A 143 -3.41 8.34 1.75
C TRP A 143 -2.32 9.05 0.93
N ILE A 144 -2.59 10.27 0.53
CA ILE A 144 -1.71 11.09 -0.32
C ILE A 144 -0.36 11.40 0.35
N GLU A 145 -0.33 11.55 1.68
CA GLU A 145 0.88 11.95 2.42
C GLU A 145 1.76 10.76 2.91
N TYR A 146 1.55 9.55 2.37
CA TYR A 146 2.25 8.33 2.80
C TYR A 146 3.78 8.46 2.76
N ASP A 147 4.31 9.24 1.84
CA ASP A 147 5.75 9.47 1.70
C ASP A 147 6.42 10.02 2.96
N GLN A 148 5.73 10.89 3.69
CA GLN A 148 6.27 11.47 4.93
C GLN A 148 6.51 10.39 5.98
N ALA A 149 5.59 9.44 6.12
CA ALA A 149 5.71 8.34 7.04
C ALA A 149 6.77 7.32 6.58
N LEU A 150 6.79 6.96 5.30
CA LEU A 150 7.76 6.01 4.76
C LEU A 150 9.20 6.54 4.83
N ASN A 151 9.39 7.86 4.69
CA ASN A 151 10.71 8.50 4.79
C ASN A 151 11.35 8.35 6.18
N LEU A 152 10.55 8.14 7.25
CA LEU A 152 11.06 7.90 8.60
C LEU A 152 11.93 6.63 8.69
N PHE A 153 11.68 5.65 7.81
CA PHE A 153 12.39 4.38 7.82
C PHE A 153 13.67 4.38 6.98
N GLY A 154 13.82 5.34 6.07
CA GLY A 154 15.01 5.47 5.22
C GLY A 154 15.38 4.16 4.52
N GLN A 155 16.63 3.73 4.66
CA GLN A 155 17.13 2.49 4.04
C GLN A 155 16.65 1.20 4.72
N LYS A 156 15.88 1.28 5.80
CA LYS A 156 15.29 0.12 6.47
C LYS A 156 14.04 -0.41 5.77
N LEU A 157 13.58 0.27 4.74
CA LEU A 157 12.35 -0.05 4.01
C LEU A 157 12.61 -0.09 2.51
N HIS A 158 12.34 -1.24 1.89
CA HIS A 158 12.27 -1.37 0.43
C HIS A 158 10.90 -0.89 -0.03
N ARG A 159 10.85 -0.05 -1.06
CA ARG A 159 9.60 0.48 -1.62
C ARG A 159 9.33 -0.15 -2.96
N TRP A 160 8.11 -0.62 -3.14
CA TRP A 160 7.59 -1.11 -4.40
C TRP A 160 6.30 -0.35 -4.73
N GLU A 161 6.37 0.48 -5.73
CA GLU A 161 5.23 1.23 -6.25
C GLU A 161 4.84 0.63 -7.60
N PHE A 162 3.58 0.25 -7.76
CA PHE A 162 3.15 -0.29 -9.03
C PHE A 162 2.14 0.60 -9.74
N GLU A 163 2.27 0.53 -11.06
CA GLU A 163 1.39 1.21 -12.00
C GLU A 163 0.27 0.27 -12.44
N GLN A 164 -0.80 0.83 -12.94
CA GLN A 164 -1.88 0.04 -13.55
C GLN A 164 -1.36 -0.75 -14.77
N PRO A 165 -1.83 -2.00 -14.96
CA PRO A 165 -1.41 -2.81 -16.08
C PRO A 165 -1.96 -2.26 -17.40
N SER A 166 -1.12 -2.28 -18.44
CA SER A 166 -1.55 -1.99 -19.81
C SER A 166 -2.31 -3.17 -20.43
N MET A 167 -2.99 -2.94 -21.56
CA MET A 167 -3.66 -4.04 -22.28
C MET A 167 -2.69 -5.17 -22.66
N ASN A 168 -1.44 -4.84 -23.02
CA ASN A 168 -0.42 -5.85 -23.32
C ASN A 168 -0.03 -6.68 -22.08
N ASP A 169 -0.04 -6.07 -20.91
CA ASP A 169 0.21 -6.79 -19.65
C ASP A 169 -0.94 -7.75 -19.34
N ILE A 170 -2.17 -7.33 -19.59
CA ILE A 170 -3.37 -8.16 -19.44
C ILE A 170 -3.31 -9.37 -20.38
N ASP A 171 -2.97 -9.17 -21.66
CA ASP A 171 -2.82 -10.25 -22.61
C ASP A 171 -1.72 -11.25 -22.20
N SER A 172 -0.62 -10.71 -21.65
CA SER A 172 0.47 -11.52 -21.10
C SER A 172 0.05 -12.33 -19.87
N LEU A 173 -0.74 -11.73 -18.98
CA LEU A 173 -1.31 -12.41 -17.81
C LEU A 173 -2.18 -13.59 -18.24
N PHE A 174 -3.07 -13.41 -19.23
CA PHE A 174 -3.92 -14.49 -19.75
C PHE A 174 -3.10 -15.61 -20.39
N SER A 175 -2.10 -15.28 -21.20
CA SER A 175 -1.23 -16.26 -21.81
C SER A 175 -0.49 -17.11 -20.77
N ILE A 176 -0.03 -16.49 -19.69
CA ILE A 176 0.59 -17.20 -18.56
C ILE A 176 -0.45 -18.06 -17.86
N ALA A 177 -1.63 -17.53 -17.56
CA ALA A 177 -2.70 -18.24 -16.88
C ALA A 177 -3.17 -19.50 -17.66
N GLU A 178 -3.28 -19.40 -18.98
CA GLU A 178 -3.54 -20.54 -19.86
C GLU A 178 -2.46 -21.62 -19.75
N SER A 179 -1.20 -21.20 -19.77
CA SER A 179 -0.06 -22.13 -19.69
C SER A 179 0.00 -22.92 -18.40
N VAL A 180 -0.51 -22.35 -17.29
CA VAL A 180 -0.53 -22.98 -15.96
C VAL A 180 -1.91 -23.51 -15.55
N GLY A 181 -2.92 -23.38 -16.43
CA GLY A 181 -4.29 -23.88 -16.18
C GLY A 181 -5.06 -23.10 -15.11
N ARG A 182 -4.84 -21.78 -15.00
CA ARG A 182 -5.45 -20.89 -13.99
C ARG A 182 -6.22 -19.72 -14.61
N VAL A 183 -6.86 -19.94 -15.73
CA VAL A 183 -7.63 -18.91 -16.46
C VAL A 183 -8.72 -18.31 -15.59
N ASP A 184 -9.47 -19.13 -14.83
CA ASP A 184 -10.54 -18.66 -13.94
C ASP A 184 -10.05 -17.67 -12.86
N GLU A 185 -8.79 -17.80 -12.42
CA GLU A 185 -8.20 -16.85 -11.48
C GLU A 185 -7.80 -15.54 -12.17
N ALA A 186 -7.24 -15.62 -13.37
CA ALA A 186 -6.92 -14.42 -14.13
C ALA A 186 -8.19 -13.62 -14.47
N GLU A 187 -9.29 -14.29 -14.83
CA GLU A 187 -10.58 -13.65 -15.04
C GLU A 187 -11.07 -12.92 -13.79
N LYS A 188 -11.01 -13.55 -12.61
CA LYS A 188 -11.42 -12.91 -11.35
C LYS A 188 -10.55 -11.70 -10.98
N LEU A 189 -9.24 -11.78 -11.25
CA LEU A 189 -8.33 -10.66 -11.01
C LEU A 189 -8.68 -9.47 -11.91
N LEU A 190 -9.05 -9.74 -13.15
CA LEU A 190 -9.43 -8.71 -14.12
C LEU A 190 -10.83 -8.15 -13.89
N GLU A 191 -11.81 -8.98 -13.51
CA GLU A 191 -13.14 -8.50 -13.15
C GLU A 191 -13.05 -7.47 -12.01
N GLY A 192 -12.24 -7.75 -10.98
CA GLY A 192 -11.99 -6.80 -9.91
C GLY A 192 -11.36 -5.49 -10.40
N LEU A 193 -10.34 -5.58 -11.25
CA LEU A 193 -9.65 -4.43 -11.81
C LEU A 193 -10.57 -3.57 -12.70
N ILE A 194 -11.39 -4.19 -13.53
CA ILE A 194 -12.33 -3.51 -14.42
C ILE A 194 -13.41 -2.78 -13.61
N GLN A 195 -13.92 -3.39 -12.56
CA GLN A 195 -14.92 -2.75 -11.70
C GLN A 195 -14.38 -1.46 -11.07
N ASP A 196 -13.16 -1.45 -10.56
CA ASP A 196 -12.53 -0.26 -9.99
C ASP A 196 -12.36 0.84 -11.06
N ILE A 197 -11.86 0.50 -12.25
CA ILE A 197 -11.70 1.47 -13.35
C ILE A 197 -13.04 2.08 -13.77
N PHE A 198 -14.12 1.30 -13.79
CA PHE A 198 -15.45 1.80 -14.13
C PHE A 198 -16.04 2.71 -13.04
N ILE A 199 -15.77 2.46 -11.77
CA ILE A 199 -16.21 3.30 -10.66
C ILE A 199 -15.50 4.64 -10.73
N GLU A 200 -14.17 4.69 -10.87
CA GLU A 200 -13.40 5.92 -11.04
C GLU A 200 -13.89 6.77 -12.21
N HIS A 201 -14.12 6.16 -13.37
CA HIS A 201 -14.65 6.89 -14.55
C HIS A 201 -16.08 7.39 -14.38
N SER A 202 -16.89 6.76 -13.56
CA SER A 202 -18.26 7.21 -13.30
C SER A 202 -18.30 8.38 -12.32
N GLU A 203 -17.41 8.41 -11.33
CA GLU A 203 -17.27 9.50 -10.37
C GLU A 203 -16.69 10.75 -11.02
N LEU A 204 -15.65 10.64 -11.85
CA LEU A 204 -15.10 11.76 -12.61
C LEU A 204 -16.12 12.42 -13.54
N LYS A 205 -16.99 11.65 -14.17
CA LYS A 205 -18.07 12.19 -15.02
C LYS A 205 -19.18 12.88 -14.23
N SER A 206 -19.44 12.46 -13.01
CA SER A 206 -20.43 13.12 -12.15
C SER A 206 -19.93 14.47 -11.62
N GLU A 207 -18.64 14.64 -11.39
CA GLU A 207 -18.04 15.91 -10.99
C GLU A 207 -17.96 16.93 -12.16
N GLU A 208 -17.73 16.49 -13.40
CA GLU A 208 -17.75 17.38 -14.57
C GLU A 208 -19.15 17.90 -14.89
N VAL A 209 -20.20 17.12 -14.69
CA VAL A 209 -21.59 17.55 -14.93
C VAL A 209 -22.04 18.57 -13.88
N ASP A 210 -21.61 18.46 -12.63
CA ASP A 210 -21.96 19.41 -11.57
C ASP A 210 -21.18 20.75 -11.70
N SER A 211 -20.05 20.77 -12.38
CA SER A 211 -19.26 21.99 -12.63
C SER A 211 -19.78 22.84 -13.80
N ASP A 212 -20.41 22.22 -14.80
CA ASP A 212 -20.99 22.93 -15.93
C ASP A 212 -22.37 23.56 -15.60
N ASP A 213 -23.15 22.97 -14.72
CA ASP A 213 -24.46 23.53 -14.31
C ASP A 213 -24.31 24.79 -13.40
N LYS A 214 -23.18 24.92 -12.69
CA LYS A 214 -22.89 26.14 -11.90
C LYS A 214 -22.40 27.32 -12.73
N ARG A 215 -21.87 27.13 -13.93
CA ARG A 215 -21.44 28.22 -14.83
C ARG A 215 -22.56 28.79 -15.69
N SER A 216 -23.67 28.11 -15.82
CA SER A 216 -24.82 28.53 -16.63
C SER A 216 -25.79 29.48 -15.86
N PHE A 217 -25.73 29.56 -14.53
CA PHE A 217 -26.65 30.35 -13.72
C PHE A 217 -26.16 31.78 -13.39
N ASP A 218 -24.86 32.08 -13.56
CA ASP A 218 -24.32 33.42 -13.25
C ASP A 218 -24.30 34.41 -14.44
N SER A 219 -24.73 33.99 -15.63
CA SER A 219 -24.72 34.88 -16.81
C SER A 219 -26.08 35.50 -17.22
N VAL A 220 -27.14 35.32 -16.43
CA VAL A 220 -28.50 35.85 -16.76
C VAL A 220 -29.00 36.90 -15.76
N ARG A 221 -28.14 37.55 -15.01
CA ARG A 221 -28.58 38.56 -14.02
C ARG A 221 -27.89 39.93 -14.12
N VAL A 222 -27.64 40.41 -15.33
CA VAL A 222 -27.27 41.82 -15.57
C VAL A 222 -27.77 42.25 -16.95
N VAL A 223 -29.07 42.44 -17.15
CA VAL A 223 -29.65 43.38 -18.13
C VAL A 223 -31.14 43.60 -17.75
N SER A 224 -31.40 44.49 -16.82
CA SER A 224 -32.67 45.24 -16.79
C SER A 224 -32.70 46.17 -15.57
N GLU A 225 -32.06 47.33 -15.70
CA GLU A 225 -32.39 48.55 -14.97
C GLU A 225 -31.57 49.67 -15.60
N ASP A 226 -32.15 50.29 -16.66
CA ASP A 226 -31.88 51.67 -17.04
C ASP A 226 -32.81 52.02 -18.21
N THR A 227 -34.02 52.41 -17.88
CA THR A 227 -34.82 53.33 -18.73
C THR A 227 -36.09 53.75 -17.97
N LYS A 228 -36.01 54.84 -17.23
CA LYS A 228 -37.12 55.73 -16.99
C LYS A 228 -36.74 56.86 -16.02
N ALA A 229 -36.33 57.98 -16.53
CA ALA A 229 -36.62 59.31 -15.95
C ALA A 229 -36.14 60.40 -16.89
N GLN A 230 -36.96 60.74 -17.81
CA GLN A 230 -37.02 62.12 -18.40
C GLN A 230 -38.42 62.29 -18.89
N ASN A 231 -39.21 63.03 -18.13
CA ASN A 231 -40.02 64.12 -18.59
C ASN A 231 -41.00 64.61 -17.51
N CYS A 232 -40.98 65.90 -17.38
CA CYS A 232 -42.05 66.88 -16.99
C CYS A 232 -41.77 67.65 -15.72
N GLU A 233 -41.52 68.92 -16.09
CA GLU A 233 -41.77 70.20 -15.49
C GLU A 233 -41.16 70.57 -14.14
#